data_b7f59d14ee7039e6c0b25cfcbb55b84e
#
_entry.id   b7f59d14ee7039e6c0b25cfcbb55b84e
#
_cell.length_a   1.000
_cell.length_b   1.000
_cell.length_c   1.000
_cell.angle_alpha   90.00
_cell.angle_beta   90.00
_cell.angle_gamma   90.00
#
_symmetry.space_group_name_H-M   'P 1'
#
loop_
_entity.id
_entity.type
_entity.pdbx_description
1 polymer ?
#
loop_
_entity_poly.entity_id
_entity_poly.type
_entity_poly.pdbx_seq_one_letter_code
_entity_poly.pdbx_strand_id
1 'polypeptide(L)'
;MRLSVSARLFSLMLFGLPLSAPAVAQPADSPVVDPVVAAASSRDRVRLNQRVFDRVWSEVRRGYYDPTLHGVDWNAARATFRPQALAASDERGLYRVINAMLDLLDDGHAAASPPAAVRRQEAQFARRAVMGLTLMRGDTPDDWTVERVRPGSPAEAAGVQMGWALNSVDGKPWGPDVETYDGVPVQLVLTDDAGQRREIALTPRVMEAIEPFTADKSRPGVLVLRVEQFDKGLGAWMGSELEGLPPDVDVVLDLRGNPGGRLMEAESVLTCFLPRDQVWATRTGRSGRPVVLRAAGDCGDRRDPLANDVAVLVDQGSRSAAELTPAALQEARRGIVVGEKTGGSVLIAQETNLPDGGRLTLSRADFVTSGGVRLEKRGVTPDIAAPRTVAQRRAGDDPTLETAIAALRAEERARASTPASGL
;
A
#
# COMPACT_ATOMS: atom_id res chain seq x y z
N MET A 1 -77.18 1.58 3.29
CA MET A 1 -78.08 0.41 3.34
C MET A 1 -77.47 -0.57 4.33
N ARG A 2 -78.15 -0.70 5.45
CA ARG A 2 -77.82 -1.61 6.57
C ARG A 2 -78.10 -3.03 6.17
N LEU A 3 -77.28 -4.01 6.58
CA LEU A 3 -77.77 -5.35 6.98
C LEU A 3 -76.73 -6.01 7.88
N SER A 4 -77.17 -6.21 9.09
CA SER A 4 -76.72 -7.08 10.17
C SER A 4 -77.01 -8.54 9.85
N VAL A 5 -76.26 -9.51 10.42
CA VAL A 5 -76.71 -10.80 10.92
C VAL A 5 -75.55 -11.51 11.64
N SER A 6 -75.61 -11.59 12.91
CA SER A 6 -75.94 -12.72 13.80
C SER A 6 -74.79 -13.64 14.19
N ALA A 7 -74.57 -13.62 15.48
CA ALA A 7 -73.71 -14.52 16.26
C ALA A 7 -74.27 -15.97 16.25
N ARG A 8 -73.43 -16.97 16.30
CA ARG A 8 -73.70 -18.28 16.87
C ARG A 8 -72.57 -18.65 17.84
N LEU A 9 -72.98 -18.72 19.10
CA LEU A 9 -72.27 -19.40 20.19
C LEU A 9 -72.14 -20.89 19.86
N PHE A 10 -70.92 -21.44 20.01
CA PHE A 10 -70.72 -22.86 20.27
C PHE A 10 -69.81 -22.97 21.50
N SER A 11 -70.45 -23.49 22.54
CA SER A 11 -69.80 -23.84 23.82
C SER A 11 -69.06 -25.16 23.62
N LEU A 12 -67.79 -25.23 23.91
CA LEU A 12 -67.09 -26.50 24.06
C LEU A 12 -66.20 -26.46 25.31
N MET A 13 -66.38 -27.51 26.09
CA MET A 13 -65.83 -27.71 27.44
C MET A 13 -64.29 -27.71 27.46
N LEU A 14 -63.74 -27.05 28.47
CA LEU A 14 -62.39 -27.12 28.92
C LEU A 14 -62.06 -28.50 29.46
N PHE A 15 -60.99 -29.13 28.88
CA PHE A 15 -60.15 -30.07 29.60
C PHE A 15 -58.85 -29.37 29.92
N GLY A 16 -58.58 -29.13 31.18
CA GLY A 16 -57.39 -28.50 31.68
C GLY A 16 -56.19 -29.49 31.60
N LEU A 17 -55.16 -29.09 30.88
CA LEU A 17 -53.80 -29.61 31.04
C LEU A 17 -52.94 -28.50 31.63
N PRO A 18 -52.08 -28.78 32.61
CA PRO A 18 -51.20 -27.75 33.17
C PRO A 18 -50.16 -27.34 32.13
N LEU A 19 -50.18 -26.08 31.68
CA LEU A 19 -49.07 -25.48 30.95
C LEU A 19 -47.90 -25.33 31.92
N SER A 20 -46.87 -26.14 31.72
CA SER A 20 -45.53 -25.87 32.26
C SER A 20 -44.98 -24.61 31.58
N ALA A 21 -44.84 -23.54 32.34
CA ALA A 21 -44.16 -22.34 31.89
C ALA A 21 -42.70 -22.70 31.48
N PRO A 22 -42.18 -22.20 30.33
CA PRO A 22 -40.77 -22.36 30.03
C PRO A 22 -39.97 -21.60 31.09
N ALA A 23 -38.97 -22.28 31.70
CA ALA A 23 -38.03 -21.67 32.59
C ALA A 23 -37.30 -20.55 31.80
N VAL A 24 -37.46 -19.31 32.24
CA VAL A 24 -36.64 -18.20 31.76
C VAL A 24 -35.23 -18.51 32.17
N ALA A 25 -34.38 -18.82 31.17
CA ALA A 25 -32.93 -18.96 31.39
C ALA A 25 -32.45 -17.63 31.95
N GLN A 26 -31.95 -17.62 33.15
CA GLN A 26 -31.22 -16.49 33.71
C GLN A 26 -30.01 -16.23 32.79
N PRO A 27 -29.72 -14.95 32.45
CA PRO A 27 -28.50 -14.65 31.71
C PRO A 27 -27.32 -15.20 32.53
N ALA A 28 -26.46 -15.97 31.86
CA ALA A 28 -25.23 -16.46 32.45
C ALA A 28 -24.49 -15.28 33.08
N ASP A 29 -24.17 -15.40 34.35
CA ASP A 29 -23.34 -14.43 35.06
C ASP A 29 -22.09 -14.17 34.22
N SER A 30 -21.93 -12.93 33.78
CA SER A 30 -20.63 -12.50 33.19
C SER A 30 -19.52 -12.83 34.20
N PRO A 31 -18.42 -13.44 33.80
CA PRO A 31 -17.37 -13.81 34.75
C PRO A 31 -16.93 -12.55 35.50
N VAL A 32 -17.15 -12.53 36.80
CA VAL A 32 -16.69 -11.46 37.70
C VAL A 32 -15.16 -11.60 37.71
N VAL A 33 -14.48 -10.75 36.95
CA VAL A 33 -13.01 -10.69 36.95
C VAL A 33 -12.58 -10.20 38.33
N ASP A 34 -11.77 -10.98 39.03
CA ASP A 34 -11.21 -10.61 40.32
C ASP A 34 -10.54 -9.21 40.21
N PRO A 35 -10.93 -8.22 41.03
CA PRO A 35 -10.40 -6.88 40.99
C PRO A 35 -8.88 -6.82 41.18
N VAL A 36 -8.27 -7.80 41.84
CA VAL A 36 -6.80 -7.92 41.99
C VAL A 36 -6.15 -8.34 40.66
N VAL A 37 -6.77 -9.25 39.91
CA VAL A 37 -6.31 -9.69 38.60
C VAL A 37 -6.48 -8.55 37.58
N ALA A 38 -7.62 -7.84 37.60
CA ALA A 38 -7.86 -6.68 36.75
C ALA A 38 -6.85 -5.53 37.02
N ALA A 39 -6.53 -5.27 38.30
CA ALA A 39 -5.54 -4.26 38.68
C ALA A 39 -4.10 -4.66 38.28
N ALA A 40 -3.74 -5.94 38.36
CA ALA A 40 -2.44 -6.45 37.90
C ALA A 40 -2.30 -6.33 36.39
N SER A 41 -3.32 -6.71 35.61
CA SER A 41 -3.35 -6.57 34.16
C SER A 41 -3.29 -5.10 33.71
N SER A 42 -3.93 -4.21 34.43
CA SER A 42 -3.87 -2.76 34.19
C SER A 42 -2.46 -2.18 34.39
N ARG A 43 -1.75 -2.59 35.48
CA ARG A 43 -0.37 -2.17 35.71
C ARG A 43 0.59 -2.69 34.64
N ASP A 44 0.41 -3.91 34.19
CA ASP A 44 1.24 -4.50 33.15
C ASP A 44 0.99 -3.81 31.81
N ARG A 45 -0.26 -3.44 31.52
CA ARG A 45 -0.58 -2.62 30.34
C ARG A 45 0.13 -1.26 30.39
N VAL A 46 0.06 -0.54 31.47
CA VAL A 46 0.73 0.75 31.61
C VAL A 46 2.25 0.63 31.43
N ARG A 47 2.87 -0.41 31.98
CA ARG A 47 4.31 -0.69 31.81
C ARG A 47 4.65 -0.99 30.35
N LEU A 48 3.83 -1.77 29.65
CA LEU A 48 4.02 -2.09 28.25
C LEU A 48 3.89 -0.82 27.40
N ASN A 49 2.81 -0.05 27.59
CA ASN A 49 2.58 1.22 26.91
C ASN A 49 3.76 2.17 27.09
N GLN A 50 4.30 2.26 28.30
CA GLN A 50 5.46 3.09 28.60
C GLN A 50 6.68 2.65 27.79
N ARG A 51 7.00 1.36 27.75
CA ARG A 51 8.15 0.85 27.01
C ARG A 51 8.03 1.11 25.50
N VAL A 52 6.84 0.89 24.96
CA VAL A 52 6.56 1.13 23.53
C VAL A 52 6.71 2.62 23.20
N PHE A 53 6.03 3.48 23.94
CA PHE A 53 6.08 4.92 23.72
C PHE A 53 7.50 5.49 23.87
N ASP A 54 8.19 5.16 24.95
CA ASP A 54 9.55 5.65 25.22
C ASP A 54 10.54 5.11 24.16
N ARG A 55 10.33 3.91 23.61
CA ARG A 55 11.11 3.38 22.48
C ARG A 55 10.88 4.22 21.22
N VAL A 56 9.64 4.46 20.81
CA VAL A 56 9.32 5.28 19.64
C VAL A 56 9.91 6.68 19.76
N TRP A 57 9.64 7.37 20.88
CA TRP A 57 10.18 8.70 21.12
C TRP A 57 11.71 8.76 21.01
N SER A 58 12.38 7.76 21.59
CA SER A 58 13.85 7.66 21.58
C SER A 58 14.40 7.36 20.17
N GLU A 59 13.73 6.52 19.37
CA GLU A 59 14.14 6.21 18.00
C GLU A 59 14.05 7.44 17.09
N VAL A 60 12.96 8.19 17.18
CA VAL A 60 12.82 9.46 16.44
C VAL A 60 13.93 10.44 16.82
N ARG A 61 14.11 10.68 18.12
CA ARG A 61 15.14 11.61 18.62
C ARG A 61 16.55 11.27 18.11
N ARG A 62 16.88 9.96 18.02
CA ARG A 62 18.23 9.51 17.67
C ARG A 62 18.45 9.29 16.18
N GLY A 63 17.40 8.95 15.47
CA GLY A 63 17.55 8.36 14.14
C GLY A 63 16.75 8.99 13.02
N TYR A 64 15.86 9.93 13.29
CA TYR A 64 15.15 10.65 12.23
C TYR A 64 16.13 11.38 11.32
N TYR A 65 15.89 11.39 10.01
CA TYR A 65 16.86 11.89 9.02
C TYR A 65 17.17 13.39 9.19
N ASP A 66 16.16 14.19 9.52
CA ASP A 66 16.35 15.61 9.82
C ASP A 66 16.66 15.81 11.32
N PRO A 67 17.88 16.25 11.66
CA PRO A 67 18.25 16.47 13.06
C PRO A 67 17.44 17.56 13.75
N THR A 68 16.83 18.47 12.99
CA THR A 68 15.98 19.56 13.53
C THR A 68 14.54 19.11 13.76
N LEU A 69 14.17 17.88 13.30
CA LEU A 69 12.82 17.32 13.38
C LEU A 69 11.77 18.27 12.76
N HIS A 70 12.11 18.91 11.66
CA HIS A 70 11.31 19.95 10.99
C HIS A 70 10.91 21.12 11.93
N GLY A 71 11.74 21.40 12.96
CA GLY A 71 11.49 22.44 13.95
C GLY A 71 10.56 22.04 15.09
N VAL A 72 10.16 20.78 15.20
CA VAL A 72 9.28 20.27 16.26
C VAL A 72 10.03 20.15 17.58
N ASP A 73 9.49 20.77 18.64
CA ASP A 73 9.97 20.52 20.02
C ASP A 73 9.55 19.11 20.47
N TRP A 74 10.47 18.17 20.26
CA TRP A 74 10.23 16.75 20.55
C TRP A 74 10.11 16.44 22.06
N ASN A 75 10.66 17.30 22.93
CA ASN A 75 10.46 17.17 24.37
C ASN A 75 9.06 17.62 24.79
N ALA A 76 8.56 18.72 24.21
CA ALA A 76 7.18 19.16 24.41
C ALA A 76 6.18 18.12 23.86
N ALA A 77 6.45 17.51 22.70
CA ALA A 77 5.65 16.41 22.17
C ALA A 77 5.58 15.22 23.16
N ARG A 78 6.73 14.83 23.76
CA ARG A 78 6.74 13.81 24.80
C ARG A 78 5.87 14.17 26.01
N ALA A 79 5.99 15.41 26.49
CA ALA A 79 5.21 15.86 27.65
C ALA A 79 3.70 15.80 27.40
N THR A 80 3.28 16.10 26.16
CA THR A 80 1.86 16.08 25.74
C THR A 80 1.33 14.65 25.54
N PHE A 81 2.03 13.81 24.81
CA PHE A 81 1.50 12.51 24.36
C PHE A 81 1.77 11.36 25.33
N ARG A 82 2.85 11.42 26.13
CA ARG A 82 3.20 10.32 27.04
C ARG A 82 2.09 10.00 28.06
N PRO A 83 1.47 10.97 28.77
CA PRO A 83 0.39 10.66 29.69
C PRO A 83 -0.80 9.98 28.99
N GLN A 84 -1.14 10.39 27.78
CA GLN A 84 -2.22 9.80 26.97
C GLN A 84 -1.88 8.35 26.57
N ALA A 85 -0.64 8.09 26.15
CA ALA A 85 -0.18 6.74 25.81
C ALA A 85 -0.24 5.80 27.03
N LEU A 86 0.18 6.25 28.21
CA LEU A 86 0.13 5.46 29.43
C LEU A 86 -1.31 5.16 29.88
N ALA A 87 -2.24 6.08 29.62
CA ALA A 87 -3.67 5.93 29.94
C ALA A 87 -4.44 5.06 28.93
N ALA A 88 -3.85 4.70 27.78
CA ALA A 88 -4.50 3.88 26.78
C ALA A 88 -4.83 2.49 27.34
N SER A 89 -6.11 2.11 27.27
CA SER A 89 -6.63 0.84 27.79
C SER A 89 -6.31 -0.36 26.88
N ASP A 90 -6.03 -0.09 25.60
CA ASP A 90 -5.81 -1.10 24.59
C ASP A 90 -4.71 -0.71 23.59
N GLU A 91 -4.36 -1.62 22.72
CA GLU A 91 -3.35 -1.47 21.67
C GLU A 91 -3.75 -0.39 20.66
N ARG A 92 -5.02 -0.36 20.23
CA ARG A 92 -5.51 0.62 19.27
C ARG A 92 -5.37 2.05 19.78
N GLY A 93 -5.73 2.29 21.04
CA GLY A 93 -5.60 3.58 21.70
C GLY A 93 -4.14 4.02 21.82
N LEU A 94 -3.24 3.10 22.21
CA LEU A 94 -1.80 3.37 22.28
C LEU A 94 -1.23 3.82 20.94
N TYR A 95 -1.47 3.05 19.87
CA TYR A 95 -0.92 3.35 18.55
C TYR A 95 -1.53 4.57 17.89
N ARG A 96 -2.80 4.89 18.22
CA ARG A 96 -3.42 6.17 17.80
C ARG A 96 -2.67 7.37 18.43
N VAL A 97 -2.35 7.30 19.70
CA VAL A 97 -1.60 8.36 20.40
C VAL A 97 -0.17 8.47 19.86
N ILE A 98 0.50 7.34 19.63
CA ILE A 98 1.85 7.31 19.06
C ILE A 98 1.86 7.92 17.66
N ASN A 99 0.93 7.53 16.78
CA ASN A 99 0.87 8.08 15.43
C ASN A 99 0.51 9.56 15.43
N ALA A 100 -0.39 10.04 16.30
CA ALA A 100 -0.65 11.47 16.46
C ALA A 100 0.60 12.26 16.90
N MET A 101 1.52 11.66 17.66
CA MET A 101 2.81 12.28 17.97
C MET A 101 3.74 12.27 16.74
N LEU A 102 3.77 11.17 15.97
CA LEU A 102 4.59 11.06 14.75
C LEU A 102 4.11 12.00 13.65
N ASP A 103 2.81 12.24 13.54
CA ASP A 103 2.20 13.16 12.57
C ASP A 103 2.73 14.59 12.70
N LEU A 104 3.27 14.99 13.88
CA LEU A 104 3.93 16.28 14.05
C LEU A 104 5.16 16.45 13.15
N LEU A 105 5.79 15.34 12.72
CA LEU A 105 6.95 15.37 11.82
C LEU A 105 6.57 15.71 10.37
N ASP A 106 5.27 15.72 10.04
CA ASP A 106 4.77 15.93 8.67
C ASP A 106 5.49 15.03 7.64
N ASP A 107 5.66 13.76 8.00
CA ASP A 107 6.39 12.73 7.25
C ASP A 107 5.49 11.51 6.99
N GLY A 108 5.10 11.30 5.74
CA GLY A 108 4.21 10.20 5.34
C GLY A 108 4.76 8.79 5.58
N HIS A 109 6.06 8.65 5.89
CA HIS A 109 6.70 7.37 6.22
C HIS A 109 6.85 7.16 7.73
N ALA A 110 6.74 8.20 8.55
CA ALA A 110 6.87 8.08 9.99
C ALA A 110 5.57 7.53 10.60
N ALA A 111 5.52 6.22 10.82
CA ALA A 111 4.33 5.55 11.35
C ALA A 111 4.68 4.40 12.30
N ALA A 112 3.83 4.15 13.27
CA ALA A 112 3.90 2.98 14.12
C ALA A 112 2.73 2.03 13.81
N SER A 113 3.06 0.78 13.53
CA SER A 113 2.10 -0.28 13.24
C SER A 113 1.95 -1.20 14.45
N PRO A 114 0.71 -1.47 14.90
CA PRO A 114 0.46 -2.38 16.01
C PRO A 114 0.80 -3.83 15.64
N PRO A 115 1.00 -4.72 16.63
CA PRO A 115 1.35 -6.13 16.40
C PRO A 115 0.43 -6.86 15.43
N ALA A 116 -0.87 -6.61 15.47
CA ALA A 116 -1.83 -7.20 14.53
C ALA A 116 -1.57 -6.78 13.08
N ALA A 117 -1.19 -5.51 12.84
CA ALA A 117 -0.84 -5.02 11.52
C ALA A 117 0.47 -5.61 11.01
N VAL A 118 1.47 -5.75 11.91
CA VAL A 118 2.75 -6.38 11.58
C VAL A 118 2.54 -7.83 11.17
N ARG A 119 1.78 -8.62 11.97
CA ARG A 119 1.43 -9.99 11.61
C ARG A 119 0.73 -10.09 10.26
N ARG A 120 -0.16 -9.14 9.94
CA ARG A 120 -0.80 -9.07 8.62
C ARG A 120 0.18 -8.80 7.51
N GLN A 121 1.05 -7.83 7.67
CA GLN A 121 2.08 -7.50 6.68
C GLN A 121 3.01 -8.68 6.44
N GLU A 122 3.51 -9.31 7.49
CA GLU A 122 4.39 -10.48 7.39
C GLU A 122 3.69 -11.68 6.75
N ALA A 123 2.43 -11.88 7.04
CA ALA A 123 1.64 -12.93 6.43
C ALA A 123 1.14 -12.56 5.02
N GLN A 124 1.29 -11.31 4.50
CA GLN A 124 1.09 -11.01 3.05
C GLN A 124 2.09 -11.75 2.16
N PHE A 125 3.26 -12.06 2.67
CA PHE A 125 4.29 -12.85 1.99
C PHE A 125 4.21 -14.36 2.31
N ALA A 126 3.38 -14.77 3.26
CA ALA A 126 3.05 -16.16 3.53
C ALA A 126 1.72 -16.53 2.85
N ARG A 127 1.47 -17.82 2.62
CA ARG A 127 0.14 -18.31 2.18
C ARG A 127 -0.94 -17.79 3.12
N ARG A 128 -1.80 -16.89 2.63
CA ARG A 128 -2.81 -16.20 3.44
C ARG A 128 -4.20 -16.33 2.91
N ALA A 129 -5.13 -16.29 3.88
CA ALA A 129 -6.50 -15.95 3.60
C ALA A 129 -6.61 -14.46 3.23
N VAL A 130 -6.92 -14.19 1.99
CA VAL A 130 -7.11 -12.84 1.47
C VAL A 130 -8.54 -12.66 0.96
N MET A 131 -9.05 -11.46 1.11
CA MET A 131 -10.31 -11.05 0.45
C MET A 131 -10.08 -10.83 -1.05
N GLY A 132 -8.88 -10.42 -1.44
CA GLY A 132 -8.51 -10.11 -2.82
C GLY A 132 -8.77 -8.66 -3.19
N LEU A 133 -8.73 -7.74 -2.22
CA LEU A 133 -8.87 -6.30 -2.43
C LEU A 133 -7.53 -5.60 -2.22
N THR A 134 -7.18 -4.71 -3.14
CA THR A 134 -6.20 -3.64 -2.92
C THR A 134 -7.00 -2.38 -2.63
N LEU A 135 -6.65 -1.70 -1.55
CA LEU A 135 -7.36 -0.50 -1.11
C LEU A 135 -6.42 0.70 -1.18
N MET A 136 -6.91 1.79 -1.72
CA MET A 136 -6.27 3.09 -1.73
C MET A 136 -6.91 3.97 -0.65
N ARG A 137 -6.07 4.66 0.12
CA ARG A 137 -6.53 5.62 1.12
C ARG A 137 -6.90 6.93 0.45
N GLY A 138 -8.06 7.49 0.79
CA GLY A 138 -8.48 8.82 0.38
C GLY A 138 -7.92 9.93 1.28
N ASP A 139 -8.57 11.08 1.24
CA ASP A 139 -8.11 12.30 1.93
C ASP A 139 -8.22 12.21 3.45
N THR A 140 -9.11 11.38 3.96
CA THR A 140 -9.26 11.17 5.42
C THR A 140 -8.75 9.80 5.87
N PRO A 141 -8.39 9.62 7.15
CA PRO A 141 -7.87 8.36 7.67
C PRO A 141 -8.78 7.14 7.48
N ASP A 142 -10.08 7.35 7.46
CA ASP A 142 -11.09 6.29 7.37
C ASP A 142 -11.68 6.15 5.95
N ASP A 143 -11.16 6.91 4.99
CA ASP A 143 -11.61 6.91 3.60
C ASP A 143 -10.78 5.92 2.78
N TRP A 144 -11.43 4.84 2.33
CA TRP A 144 -10.80 3.76 1.60
C TRP A 144 -11.58 3.40 0.35
N THR A 145 -10.91 3.40 -0.79
CA THR A 145 -11.49 3.02 -2.08
C THR A 145 -10.87 1.72 -2.58
N VAL A 146 -11.68 0.85 -3.15
CA VAL A 146 -11.23 -0.36 -3.83
C VAL A 146 -10.49 0.03 -5.09
N GLU A 147 -9.19 -0.05 -5.07
CA GLU A 147 -8.30 0.27 -6.20
C GLU A 147 -8.21 -0.89 -7.18
N ARG A 148 -8.15 -2.12 -6.64
CA ARG A 148 -8.07 -3.33 -7.47
C ARG A 148 -8.80 -4.49 -6.80
N VAL A 149 -9.48 -5.28 -7.61
CA VAL A 149 -10.04 -6.58 -7.23
C VAL A 149 -9.22 -7.67 -7.92
N ARG A 150 -8.67 -8.59 -7.14
CA ARG A 150 -7.82 -9.66 -7.65
C ARG A 150 -8.65 -10.69 -8.40
N PRO A 151 -8.30 -11.07 -9.65
CA PRO A 151 -8.96 -12.14 -10.36
C PRO A 151 -8.98 -13.47 -9.58
N GLY A 152 -10.08 -14.19 -9.66
CA GLY A 152 -10.30 -15.44 -8.96
C GLY A 152 -10.41 -15.31 -7.42
N SER A 153 -10.55 -14.10 -6.87
CA SER A 153 -10.62 -13.87 -5.43
C SER A 153 -12.04 -13.99 -4.86
N PRO A 154 -12.17 -14.12 -3.52
CA PRO A 154 -13.46 -14.02 -2.85
C PRO A 154 -14.22 -12.72 -3.13
N ALA A 155 -13.51 -11.60 -3.23
CA ALA A 155 -14.13 -10.30 -3.52
C ALA A 155 -14.68 -10.22 -4.94
N GLU A 156 -13.96 -10.76 -5.93
CA GLU A 156 -14.47 -10.86 -7.30
C GLU A 156 -15.71 -11.75 -7.36
N ALA A 157 -15.64 -12.95 -6.75
CA ALA A 157 -16.76 -13.88 -6.69
C ALA A 157 -17.99 -13.28 -5.99
N ALA A 158 -17.79 -12.38 -5.03
CA ALA A 158 -18.84 -11.66 -4.33
C ALA A 158 -19.33 -10.40 -5.06
N GLY A 159 -18.78 -10.09 -6.25
CA GLY A 159 -19.19 -8.97 -7.09
C GLY A 159 -18.70 -7.60 -6.62
N VAL A 160 -17.68 -7.53 -5.77
CA VAL A 160 -17.04 -6.25 -5.40
C VAL A 160 -16.37 -5.64 -6.63
N GLN A 161 -16.52 -4.33 -6.80
CA GLN A 161 -15.96 -3.64 -7.96
C GLN A 161 -14.95 -2.55 -7.55
N MET A 162 -13.99 -2.28 -8.45
CA MET A 162 -13.07 -1.15 -8.33
C MET A 162 -13.86 0.16 -8.25
N GLY A 163 -13.36 1.11 -7.50
CA GLY A 163 -13.95 2.43 -7.31
C GLY A 163 -14.97 2.49 -6.16
N TRP A 164 -15.44 1.37 -5.63
CA TRP A 164 -16.34 1.37 -4.47
C TRP A 164 -15.60 1.82 -3.21
N ALA A 165 -16.27 2.61 -2.37
CA ALA A 165 -15.73 2.98 -1.07
C ALA A 165 -15.97 1.86 -0.05
N LEU A 166 -14.92 1.45 0.69
CA LEU A 166 -15.03 0.48 1.78
C LEU A 166 -15.28 1.22 3.09
N ASN A 167 -16.47 1.06 3.65
CA ASN A 167 -16.88 1.73 4.89
C ASN A 167 -16.51 0.93 6.14
N SER A 168 -16.73 -0.41 6.13
CA SER A 168 -16.37 -1.26 7.27
C SER A 168 -16.19 -2.72 6.89
N VAL A 169 -15.47 -3.44 7.76
CA VAL A 169 -15.37 -4.91 7.78
C VAL A 169 -15.80 -5.37 9.17
N ASP A 170 -16.82 -6.24 9.25
CA ASP A 170 -17.43 -6.70 10.50
C ASP A 170 -17.82 -5.55 11.45
N GLY A 171 -18.37 -4.47 10.89
CA GLY A 171 -18.79 -3.27 11.61
C GLY A 171 -17.66 -2.37 12.11
N LYS A 172 -16.39 -2.69 11.81
CA LYS A 172 -15.24 -1.85 12.15
C LYS A 172 -14.74 -1.12 10.92
N PRO A 173 -14.36 0.18 11.01
CA PRO A 173 -13.66 0.85 9.94
C PRO A 173 -12.43 0.05 9.51
N TRP A 174 -12.10 0.05 8.21
CA TRP A 174 -10.87 -0.59 7.76
C TRP A 174 -9.66 0.06 8.43
N GLY A 175 -8.74 -0.76 8.88
CA GLY A 175 -7.57 -0.26 9.58
C GLY A 175 -6.60 -1.38 9.94
N PRO A 176 -5.48 -1.01 10.59
CA PRO A 176 -4.42 -1.95 10.94
C PRO A 176 -4.82 -3.08 11.89
N ASP A 177 -5.90 -2.98 12.56
CA ASP A 177 -6.42 -3.97 13.53
C ASP A 177 -7.54 -4.88 12.96
N VAL A 178 -7.93 -4.72 11.69
CA VAL A 178 -8.87 -5.62 11.03
C VAL A 178 -8.12 -6.86 10.53
N GLU A 179 -8.37 -8.02 11.10
CA GLU A 179 -7.78 -9.30 10.71
C GLU A 179 -8.81 -10.15 9.97
N THR A 180 -8.35 -10.88 8.96
CA THR A 180 -9.16 -11.86 8.22
C THR A 180 -8.51 -13.24 8.31
N TYR A 181 -9.33 -14.28 8.47
CA TYR A 181 -8.87 -15.64 8.65
C TYR A 181 -9.42 -16.56 7.55
N ASP A 182 -8.67 -17.61 7.24
CA ASP A 182 -9.05 -18.59 6.23
C ASP A 182 -10.37 -19.28 6.60
N GLY A 183 -11.31 -19.29 5.66
CA GLY A 183 -12.59 -19.93 5.85
C GLY A 183 -13.55 -19.23 6.82
N VAL A 184 -13.15 -18.08 7.42
CA VAL A 184 -14.03 -17.33 8.35
C VAL A 184 -14.73 -16.20 7.58
N PRO A 185 -16.07 -16.25 7.42
CA PRO A 185 -16.82 -15.22 6.73
C PRO A 185 -16.62 -13.85 7.37
N VAL A 186 -16.54 -12.82 6.54
CA VAL A 186 -16.53 -11.40 6.96
C VAL A 186 -17.64 -10.64 6.25
N GLN A 187 -18.19 -9.64 6.92
CA GLN A 187 -19.21 -8.75 6.39
C GLN A 187 -18.59 -7.42 5.96
N LEU A 188 -18.60 -7.16 4.67
CA LEU A 188 -18.19 -5.86 4.13
C LEU A 188 -19.39 -4.93 4.02
N VAL A 189 -19.19 -3.68 4.37
CA VAL A 189 -20.09 -2.59 4.03
C VAL A 189 -19.35 -1.68 3.05
N LEU A 190 -19.89 -1.54 1.83
CA LEU A 190 -19.32 -0.70 0.80
C LEU A 190 -20.35 0.33 0.30
N THR A 191 -19.88 1.38 -0.33
CA THR A 191 -20.69 2.33 -1.08
C THR A 191 -20.31 2.22 -2.55
N ASP A 192 -21.28 1.93 -3.42
CA ASP A 192 -21.04 1.80 -4.87
C ASP A 192 -20.99 3.16 -5.58
N ASP A 193 -20.76 3.14 -6.91
CA ASP A 193 -20.66 4.36 -7.73
C ASP A 193 -21.94 5.20 -7.77
N ALA A 194 -23.09 4.58 -7.51
CA ALA A 194 -24.37 5.27 -7.41
C ALA A 194 -24.64 5.84 -6.00
N GLY A 195 -23.68 5.72 -5.10
CA GLY A 195 -23.82 6.12 -3.69
C GLY A 195 -24.68 5.16 -2.87
N GLN A 196 -24.98 3.96 -3.38
CA GLN A 196 -25.81 2.99 -2.68
C GLN A 196 -24.94 2.13 -1.74
N ARG A 197 -25.44 1.95 -0.52
CA ARG A 197 -24.84 1.04 0.46
C ARG A 197 -25.02 -0.41 0.01
N ARG A 198 -23.91 -1.15 -0.02
CA ARG A 198 -23.84 -2.58 -0.31
C ARG A 198 -23.32 -3.33 0.91
N GLU A 199 -24.06 -4.35 1.31
CA GLU A 199 -23.62 -5.28 2.36
C GLU A 199 -23.29 -6.60 1.70
N ILE A 200 -22.02 -7.02 1.78
CA ILE A 200 -21.49 -8.18 1.07
C ILE A 200 -20.80 -9.10 2.07
N ALA A 201 -21.31 -10.31 2.19
CA ALA A 201 -20.63 -11.38 2.90
C ALA A 201 -19.66 -12.09 1.96
N LEU A 202 -18.40 -12.23 2.35
CA LEU A 202 -17.43 -13.06 1.65
C LEU A 202 -16.57 -13.85 2.62
N THR A 203 -16.03 -14.96 2.14
CA THR A 203 -15.14 -15.82 2.95
C THR A 203 -13.73 -15.71 2.42
N PRO A 204 -12.80 -15.07 3.16
CA PRO A 204 -11.38 -15.03 2.81
C PRO A 204 -10.82 -16.45 2.64
N ARG A 205 -9.94 -16.62 1.68
CA ARG A 205 -9.27 -17.89 1.46
C ARG A 205 -7.79 -17.70 1.14
N VAL A 206 -7.01 -18.72 1.41
CA VAL A 206 -5.59 -18.77 0.99
C VAL A 206 -5.55 -18.76 -0.54
N MET A 207 -4.80 -17.82 -1.09
CA MET A 207 -4.52 -17.72 -2.52
C MET A 207 -3.02 -17.82 -2.77
N GLU A 208 -2.63 -18.25 -3.96
CA GLU A 208 -1.23 -18.22 -4.36
C GLU A 208 -0.68 -16.79 -4.27
N ALA A 209 0.62 -16.62 -4.05
CA ALA A 209 1.24 -15.31 -4.08
C ALA A 209 1.05 -14.63 -5.44
N ILE A 210 0.99 -13.31 -5.46
CA ILE A 210 1.08 -12.57 -6.72
C ILE A 210 2.54 -12.61 -7.15
N GLU A 211 2.79 -12.99 -8.42
CA GLU A 211 4.13 -12.90 -8.97
C GLU A 211 4.60 -11.44 -8.93
N PRO A 212 5.72 -11.16 -8.27
CA PRO A 212 6.16 -9.77 -8.09
C PRO A 212 6.64 -9.13 -9.40
N PHE A 213 7.01 -9.94 -10.37
CA PHE A 213 7.51 -9.52 -11.69
C PHE A 213 6.89 -10.37 -12.77
N THR A 214 6.37 -9.75 -13.82
CA THR A 214 5.82 -10.46 -14.98
C THR A 214 6.23 -9.78 -16.28
N ALA A 215 6.43 -10.59 -17.33
CA ALA A 215 6.74 -10.12 -18.67
C ALA A 215 5.61 -10.48 -19.62
N ASP A 216 5.07 -9.51 -20.34
CA ASP A 216 4.09 -9.70 -21.40
C ASP A 216 4.75 -9.45 -22.76
N LYS A 217 4.80 -10.50 -23.58
CA LYS A 217 5.35 -10.51 -24.95
C LYS A 217 4.24 -10.70 -26.00
N SER A 218 2.98 -10.55 -25.59
CA SER A 218 1.82 -10.78 -26.49
C SER A 218 1.68 -9.73 -27.58
N ARG A 219 2.32 -8.56 -27.43
CA ARG A 219 2.27 -7.45 -28.38
C ARG A 219 3.50 -7.46 -29.28
N PRO A 220 3.33 -7.55 -30.62
CA PRO A 220 4.47 -7.53 -31.54
C PRO A 220 5.31 -6.25 -31.39
N GLY A 221 6.62 -6.42 -31.23
CA GLY A 221 7.58 -5.32 -31.12
C GLY A 221 7.55 -4.60 -29.75
N VAL A 222 6.90 -5.17 -28.73
CA VAL A 222 6.83 -4.55 -27.38
C VAL A 222 6.99 -5.62 -26.30
N LEU A 223 7.90 -5.39 -25.37
CA LEU A 223 8.04 -6.14 -24.13
C LEU A 223 7.51 -5.31 -22.97
N VAL A 224 6.45 -5.74 -22.31
CA VAL A 224 5.94 -5.08 -21.10
C VAL A 224 6.44 -5.81 -19.87
N LEU A 225 7.22 -5.11 -19.05
CA LEU A 225 7.75 -5.60 -17.77
C LEU A 225 6.94 -4.98 -16.64
N ARG A 226 6.04 -5.76 -16.06
CA ARG A 226 5.25 -5.34 -14.90
C ARG A 226 6.02 -5.67 -13.63
N VAL A 227 6.23 -4.66 -12.78
CA VAL A 227 6.86 -4.80 -11.47
C VAL A 227 5.88 -4.35 -10.39
N GLU A 228 5.37 -5.32 -9.61
CA GLU A 228 4.41 -5.04 -8.54
C GLU A 228 5.10 -4.43 -7.30
N GLN A 229 6.39 -4.77 -7.08
CA GLN A 229 7.19 -4.25 -5.99
C GLN A 229 8.69 -4.42 -6.29
N PHE A 230 9.54 -3.53 -5.79
CA PHE A 230 11.00 -3.67 -5.89
C PHE A 230 11.50 -4.69 -4.85
N ASP A 231 11.27 -5.96 -5.11
CA ASP A 231 11.67 -7.05 -4.22
C ASP A 231 12.95 -7.73 -4.72
N LYS A 232 13.55 -8.54 -3.82
CA LYS A 232 14.82 -9.24 -4.07
C LYS A 232 14.78 -10.07 -5.35
N GLY A 233 15.78 -9.87 -6.19
CA GLY A 233 15.96 -10.61 -7.43
C GLY A 233 15.38 -9.91 -8.66
N LEU A 234 14.78 -8.73 -8.50
CA LEU A 234 14.22 -7.97 -9.63
C LEU A 234 15.30 -7.66 -10.70
N GLY A 235 16.49 -7.23 -10.28
CA GLY A 235 17.55 -6.92 -11.24
C GLY A 235 18.00 -8.13 -12.07
N ALA A 236 18.20 -9.28 -11.43
CA ALA A 236 18.57 -10.52 -12.11
C ALA A 236 17.45 -11.00 -13.05
N TRP A 237 16.18 -10.97 -12.59
CA TRP A 237 15.02 -11.32 -13.41
C TRP A 237 14.92 -10.39 -14.64
N MET A 238 15.04 -9.07 -14.42
CA MET A 238 14.97 -8.10 -15.52
C MET A 238 16.11 -8.32 -16.52
N GLY A 239 17.33 -8.58 -16.04
CA GLY A 239 18.45 -8.94 -16.88
C GLY A 239 18.16 -10.14 -17.77
N SER A 240 17.52 -11.19 -17.23
CA SER A 240 17.13 -12.38 -18.02
C SER A 240 16.05 -12.10 -19.05
N GLU A 241 15.06 -11.23 -18.74
CA GLU A 241 14.01 -10.86 -19.71
C GLU A 241 14.53 -9.98 -20.85
N LEU A 242 15.60 -9.21 -20.60
CA LEU A 242 16.25 -8.33 -21.55
C LEU A 242 17.38 -9.02 -22.34
N GLU A 243 17.75 -10.26 -21.96
CA GLU A 243 18.78 -11.01 -22.66
C GLU A 243 18.35 -11.37 -24.08
N GLY A 244 19.20 -11.06 -25.06
CA GLY A 244 18.92 -11.37 -26.47
C GLY A 244 17.70 -10.63 -27.04
N LEU A 245 17.21 -9.57 -26.40
CA LEU A 245 16.10 -8.79 -26.91
C LEU A 245 16.45 -8.18 -28.27
N PRO A 246 15.64 -8.38 -29.32
CA PRO A 246 15.87 -7.78 -30.63
C PRO A 246 15.88 -6.24 -30.54
N PRO A 247 16.71 -5.54 -31.33
CA PRO A 247 16.87 -4.09 -31.24
C PRO A 247 15.61 -3.29 -31.64
N ASP A 248 14.69 -3.91 -32.35
CA ASP A 248 13.41 -3.36 -32.79
C ASP A 248 12.24 -3.63 -31.82
N VAL A 249 12.53 -4.14 -30.62
CA VAL A 249 11.54 -4.38 -29.57
C VAL A 249 11.62 -3.27 -28.54
N ASP A 250 10.58 -2.48 -28.42
CA ASP A 250 10.43 -1.47 -27.37
C ASP A 250 10.18 -2.10 -26.00
N VAL A 251 10.65 -1.43 -24.93
CA VAL A 251 10.43 -1.89 -23.56
C VAL A 251 9.50 -0.93 -22.81
N VAL A 252 8.46 -1.47 -22.22
CA VAL A 252 7.57 -0.73 -21.32
C VAL A 252 7.73 -1.27 -19.90
N LEU A 253 8.26 -0.44 -19.00
CA LEU A 253 8.36 -0.74 -17.57
C LEU A 253 7.10 -0.24 -16.86
N ASP A 254 6.22 -1.14 -16.45
CA ASP A 254 4.98 -0.78 -15.76
C ASP A 254 5.15 -0.78 -14.24
N LEU A 255 5.20 0.41 -13.65
CA LEU A 255 5.34 0.68 -12.22
C LEU A 255 4.05 1.23 -11.58
N ARG A 256 2.93 1.19 -12.28
CA ARG A 256 1.65 1.67 -11.74
C ARG A 256 1.21 0.85 -10.52
N GLY A 257 0.77 1.52 -9.45
CA GLY A 257 0.39 0.89 -8.20
C GLY A 257 1.55 0.26 -7.41
N ASN A 258 2.80 0.46 -7.83
CA ASN A 258 3.97 -0.10 -7.17
C ASN A 258 4.36 0.77 -5.95
N PRO A 259 4.31 0.23 -4.71
CA PRO A 259 4.61 1.01 -3.50
C PRO A 259 6.11 1.26 -3.29
N GLY A 260 6.97 0.80 -4.22
CA GLY A 260 8.43 0.87 -4.08
C GLY A 260 9.04 -0.43 -3.59
N GLY A 261 10.02 -0.34 -2.72
CA GLY A 261 10.72 -1.49 -2.15
C GLY A 261 12.20 -1.23 -1.92
N ARG A 262 13.04 -2.21 -2.25
CA ARG A 262 14.47 -2.18 -1.95
C ARG A 262 15.23 -1.21 -2.87
N LEU A 263 15.98 -0.28 -2.27
CA LEU A 263 16.82 0.65 -3.00
C LEU A 263 17.85 -0.05 -3.92
N MET A 264 18.42 -1.16 -3.45
CA MET A 264 19.38 -1.94 -4.24
C MET A 264 18.76 -2.51 -5.52
N GLU A 265 17.47 -2.88 -5.48
CA GLU A 265 16.77 -3.34 -6.68
C GLU A 265 16.46 -2.18 -7.64
N ALA A 266 16.23 -0.97 -7.13
CA ALA A 266 16.13 0.22 -7.98
C ALA A 266 17.47 0.51 -8.69
N GLU A 267 18.60 0.41 -7.97
CA GLU A 267 19.94 0.50 -8.59
C GLU A 267 20.14 -0.57 -9.66
N SER A 268 19.71 -1.80 -9.40
CA SER A 268 19.80 -2.91 -10.35
C SER A 268 18.97 -2.63 -11.62
N VAL A 269 17.72 -2.20 -11.46
CA VAL A 269 16.87 -1.79 -12.59
C VAL A 269 17.53 -0.66 -13.39
N LEU A 270 18.04 0.37 -12.72
CA LEU A 270 18.71 1.47 -13.39
C LEU A 270 19.98 1.03 -14.13
N THR A 271 20.69 0.04 -13.60
CA THR A 271 21.90 -0.52 -14.26
C THR A 271 21.55 -1.24 -15.57
N CYS A 272 20.32 -1.73 -15.73
CA CYS A 272 19.86 -2.30 -17.00
C CYS A 272 19.76 -1.24 -18.11
N PHE A 273 19.50 0.01 -17.76
CA PHE A 273 19.16 1.08 -18.70
C PHE A 273 20.18 2.23 -18.76
N LEU A 274 20.95 2.45 -17.71
CA LEU A 274 21.93 3.53 -17.62
C LEU A 274 23.35 3.00 -17.70
N PRO A 275 24.30 3.79 -18.24
CA PRO A 275 25.70 3.47 -18.16
C PRO A 275 26.15 3.17 -16.73
N ARG A 276 27.03 2.18 -16.55
CA ARG A 276 27.60 1.88 -15.24
C ARG A 276 28.26 3.13 -14.65
N ASP A 277 28.15 3.25 -13.34
CA ASP A 277 28.64 4.39 -12.55
C ASP A 277 27.98 5.74 -12.84
N GLN A 278 26.98 5.81 -13.70
CA GLN A 278 26.19 7.02 -13.87
C GLN A 278 25.51 7.41 -12.56
N VAL A 279 25.75 8.64 -12.14
CA VAL A 279 25.07 9.20 -10.95
C VAL A 279 23.59 9.43 -11.28
N TRP A 280 22.70 8.90 -10.43
CA TRP A 280 21.25 9.09 -10.61
C TRP A 280 20.59 9.82 -9.45
N ALA A 281 21.19 9.80 -8.25
CA ALA A 281 20.69 10.55 -7.09
C ALA A 281 21.79 10.75 -6.03
N THR A 282 21.46 11.56 -5.06
CA THR A 282 22.22 11.73 -3.81
C THR A 282 21.26 11.54 -2.65
N ARG A 283 21.64 10.70 -1.68
CA ARG A 283 20.90 10.55 -0.43
C ARG A 283 21.61 11.25 0.72
N THR A 284 20.85 11.86 1.62
CA THR A 284 21.37 12.54 2.81
C THR A 284 20.61 12.07 4.04
N GLY A 285 21.31 11.49 5.01
CA GLY A 285 20.74 11.07 6.29
C GLY A 285 21.05 12.09 7.40
N ARG A 286 20.78 11.69 8.64
CA ARG A 286 20.94 12.54 9.85
C ARG A 286 22.33 13.18 10.00
N SER A 287 23.38 12.54 9.51
CA SER A 287 24.74 13.10 9.60
C SER A 287 24.97 14.33 8.70
N GLY A 288 24.04 14.63 7.80
CA GLY A 288 24.18 15.66 6.77
C GLY A 288 25.20 15.33 5.67
N ARG A 289 25.88 14.18 5.73
CA ARG A 289 26.86 13.78 4.71
C ARG A 289 26.12 13.16 3.51
N PRO A 290 26.29 13.75 2.30
CA PRO A 290 25.68 13.19 1.10
C PRO A 290 26.37 11.90 0.68
N VAL A 291 25.58 10.94 0.21
CA VAL A 291 26.04 9.69 -0.42
C VAL A 291 25.54 9.68 -1.85
N VAL A 292 26.47 9.67 -2.79
CA VAL A 292 26.17 9.63 -4.23
C VAL A 292 25.74 8.22 -4.60
N LEU A 293 24.61 8.11 -5.26
CA LEU A 293 24.05 6.85 -5.76
C LEU A 293 24.34 6.73 -7.26
N ARG A 294 24.80 5.54 -7.65
CA ARG A 294 25.25 5.24 -9.02
C ARG A 294 24.55 4.01 -9.56
N ALA A 295 24.42 3.92 -10.87
CA ALA A 295 23.97 2.72 -11.55
C ALA A 295 25.06 1.64 -11.47
N ALA A 296 25.12 0.90 -10.36
CA ALA A 296 26.14 -0.09 -10.04
C ALA A 296 25.56 -1.43 -9.55
N GLY A 297 24.25 -1.62 -9.74
CA GLY A 297 23.53 -2.83 -9.32
C GLY A 297 23.72 -4.01 -10.27
N ASP A 298 22.94 -5.06 -10.01
CA ASP A 298 22.95 -6.31 -10.76
C ASP A 298 21.85 -6.27 -11.84
N CYS A 299 22.22 -6.47 -13.10
CA CYS A 299 21.30 -6.67 -14.22
C CYS A 299 21.62 -7.98 -14.95
N GLY A 300 21.75 -9.08 -14.20
CA GLY A 300 22.19 -10.35 -14.75
C GLY A 300 23.59 -10.23 -15.37
N ASP A 301 23.79 -10.91 -16.51
CA ASP A 301 25.07 -10.94 -17.21
C ASP A 301 25.34 -9.71 -18.11
N ARG A 302 24.42 -8.72 -18.10
CA ARG A 302 24.57 -7.51 -18.94
C ARG A 302 25.69 -6.61 -18.44
N ARG A 303 26.60 -6.26 -19.36
CA ARG A 303 27.69 -5.31 -19.10
C ARG A 303 27.34 -3.90 -19.57
N ASP A 304 26.64 -3.82 -20.70
CA ASP A 304 26.24 -2.57 -21.32
C ASP A 304 24.73 -2.31 -21.08
N PRO A 305 24.30 -1.05 -20.95
CA PRO A 305 22.91 -0.72 -20.82
C PRO A 305 22.13 -1.17 -22.07
N LEU A 306 20.86 -1.46 -21.89
CA LEU A 306 19.96 -1.77 -22.99
C LEU A 306 19.90 -0.58 -23.96
N ALA A 307 19.98 -0.85 -25.26
CA ALA A 307 19.90 0.20 -26.29
C ALA A 307 18.46 0.48 -26.76
N ASN A 308 17.55 -0.47 -26.58
CA ASN A 308 16.15 -0.38 -26.99
C ASN A 308 15.44 0.81 -26.35
N ASP A 309 14.41 1.34 -26.99
CA ASP A 309 13.61 2.42 -26.45
C ASP A 309 12.80 1.99 -25.23
N VAL A 310 12.61 2.92 -24.29
CA VAL A 310 11.98 2.63 -23.00
C VAL A 310 10.91 3.65 -22.68
N ALA A 311 9.72 3.16 -22.31
CA ALA A 311 8.72 3.95 -21.62
C ALA A 311 8.50 3.41 -20.21
N VAL A 312 8.18 4.29 -19.26
CA VAL A 312 7.84 3.92 -17.88
C VAL A 312 6.43 4.37 -17.57
N LEU A 313 5.57 3.42 -17.20
CA LEU A 313 4.19 3.74 -16.79
C LEU A 313 4.15 3.99 -15.29
N VAL A 314 3.54 5.10 -14.90
CA VAL A 314 3.41 5.51 -13.50
C VAL A 314 1.99 6.00 -13.19
N ASP A 315 1.62 5.94 -11.91
CA ASP A 315 0.37 6.51 -11.39
C ASP A 315 0.57 7.00 -9.93
N GLN A 316 -0.51 7.44 -9.30
CA GLN A 316 -0.50 7.92 -7.90
C GLN A 316 -0.08 6.83 -6.90
N GLY A 317 -0.23 5.55 -7.26
CA GLY A 317 0.23 4.40 -6.47
C GLY A 317 1.72 4.13 -6.59
N SER A 318 2.40 4.71 -7.59
CA SER A 318 3.86 4.61 -7.75
C SER A 318 4.55 5.43 -6.67
N ARG A 319 5.31 4.77 -5.78
CA ARG A 319 5.96 5.40 -4.61
C ARG A 319 7.38 4.92 -4.41
N SER A 320 8.20 5.71 -3.71
CA SER A 320 9.56 5.36 -3.29
C SER A 320 10.44 4.93 -4.47
N ALA A 321 10.98 3.70 -4.50
CA ALA A 321 11.78 3.17 -5.61
C ALA A 321 11.08 3.29 -6.97
N ALA A 322 9.74 3.17 -7.00
CA ALA A 322 8.92 3.35 -8.21
C ALA A 322 8.75 4.82 -8.63
N GLU A 323 9.30 5.77 -7.87
CA GLU A 323 9.43 7.17 -8.26
C GLU A 323 10.89 7.53 -8.61
N LEU A 324 11.83 6.99 -7.84
CA LEU A 324 13.26 7.20 -8.07
C LEU A 324 13.72 6.67 -9.43
N THR A 325 13.22 5.49 -9.81
CA THR A 325 13.55 4.85 -11.09
C THR A 325 13.08 5.66 -12.30
N PRO A 326 11.79 6.04 -12.43
CA PRO A 326 11.34 6.87 -13.56
C PRO A 326 11.99 8.25 -13.57
N ALA A 327 12.21 8.89 -12.41
CA ALA A 327 12.89 10.17 -12.34
C ALA A 327 14.31 10.10 -12.90
N ALA A 328 15.07 9.07 -12.54
CA ALA A 328 16.42 8.85 -13.02
C ALA A 328 16.47 8.61 -14.55
N LEU A 329 15.54 7.81 -15.07
CA LEU A 329 15.43 7.54 -16.52
C LEU A 329 15.02 8.78 -17.30
N GLN A 330 14.07 9.57 -16.77
CA GLN A 330 13.61 10.84 -17.34
C GLN A 330 14.73 11.87 -17.39
N GLU A 331 15.45 12.10 -16.29
CA GLU A 331 16.58 13.04 -16.23
C GLU A 331 17.73 12.64 -17.15
N ALA A 332 17.99 11.33 -17.26
CA ALA A 332 18.98 10.79 -18.18
C ALA A 332 18.53 10.82 -19.66
N ARG A 333 17.28 11.22 -19.94
CA ARG A 333 16.63 11.13 -21.27
C ARG A 333 16.72 9.73 -21.86
N ARG A 334 16.62 8.73 -20.99
CA ARG A 334 16.75 7.32 -21.36
C ARG A 334 15.39 6.62 -21.48
N GLY A 335 14.35 7.23 -20.95
CA GLY A 335 12.99 6.71 -21.01
C GLY A 335 11.96 7.81 -20.93
N ILE A 336 10.82 7.60 -21.59
CA ILE A 336 9.64 8.48 -21.53
C ILE A 336 8.77 8.03 -20.37
N VAL A 337 8.40 8.94 -19.48
CA VAL A 337 7.48 8.67 -18.38
C VAL A 337 6.06 9.00 -18.80
N VAL A 338 5.15 8.01 -18.72
CA VAL A 338 3.76 8.13 -19.18
C VAL A 338 2.79 7.75 -18.07
N GLY A 339 1.71 8.51 -17.91
CA GLY A 339 0.66 8.17 -16.96
C GLY A 339 0.18 9.34 -16.11
N GLU A 340 0.15 9.12 -14.79
CA GLU A 340 -0.28 10.11 -13.81
C GLU A 340 0.92 10.54 -12.94
N LYS A 341 0.79 11.70 -12.30
CA LYS A 341 1.78 12.16 -11.33
C LYS A 341 1.88 11.17 -10.16
N THR A 342 3.10 10.84 -9.74
CA THR A 342 3.34 9.86 -8.69
C THR A 342 3.07 10.40 -7.28
N GLY A 343 3.12 9.53 -6.28
CA GLY A 343 2.69 9.83 -4.90
C GLY A 343 3.53 10.85 -4.15
N GLY A 344 4.79 11.07 -4.50
CA GLY A 344 5.68 11.99 -3.79
C GLY A 344 6.14 11.46 -2.43
N SER A 345 6.48 10.18 -2.34
CA SER A 345 6.79 9.48 -1.09
C SER A 345 8.11 8.73 -1.26
N VAL A 346 9.24 9.42 -1.17
CA VAL A 346 10.56 8.90 -1.55
C VAL A 346 11.59 8.81 -0.42
N LEU A 347 11.24 9.19 0.80
CA LEU A 347 12.17 9.08 1.92
C LEU A 347 12.57 7.62 2.17
N ILE A 348 13.85 7.38 2.47
CA ILE A 348 14.29 6.06 2.91
C ILE A 348 13.77 5.82 4.32
N ALA A 349 12.82 4.91 4.45
CA ALA A 349 12.33 4.47 5.72
C ALA A 349 13.04 3.19 6.20
N GLN A 350 13.20 3.05 7.51
CA GLN A 350 13.70 1.87 8.17
C GLN A 350 12.72 1.42 9.25
N GLU A 351 12.49 0.13 9.29
CA GLU A 351 11.65 -0.49 10.30
C GLU A 351 12.45 -0.86 11.56
N THR A 352 11.82 -0.68 12.71
CA THR A 352 12.36 -1.04 14.03
C THR A 352 11.28 -1.74 14.83
N ASN A 353 11.56 -2.95 15.32
CA ASN A 353 10.62 -3.71 16.15
C ASN A 353 10.41 -3.02 17.50
N LEU A 354 9.16 -2.99 17.95
CA LEU A 354 8.73 -2.42 19.22
C LEU A 354 8.57 -3.52 20.30
N PRO A 355 8.62 -3.16 21.60
CA PRO A 355 8.63 -4.13 22.71
C PRO A 355 7.39 -5.02 22.84
N ASP A 356 6.28 -4.66 22.19
CA ASP A 356 5.02 -5.41 22.19
C ASP A 356 4.83 -6.28 20.93
N GLY A 357 5.80 -6.27 20.00
CA GLY A 357 5.71 -6.92 18.70
C GLY A 357 5.18 -6.03 17.58
N GLY A 358 4.91 -4.77 17.86
CA GLY A 358 4.62 -3.76 16.83
C GLY A 358 5.88 -3.30 16.12
N ARG A 359 5.73 -2.36 15.18
CA ARG A 359 6.82 -1.89 14.32
C ARG A 359 6.75 -0.37 14.15
N LEU A 360 7.88 0.29 14.29
CA LEU A 360 8.08 1.69 13.93
C LEU A 360 8.75 1.76 12.56
N THR A 361 8.11 2.40 11.61
CA THR A 361 8.73 2.85 10.35
C THR A 361 9.16 4.29 10.52
N LEU A 362 10.40 4.61 10.20
CA LEU A 362 10.96 5.95 10.41
C LEU A 362 11.90 6.32 9.28
N SER A 363 11.73 7.52 8.71
CA SER A 363 12.59 8.05 7.66
C SER A 363 14.01 8.29 8.19
N ARG A 364 15.00 7.71 7.49
CA ARG A 364 16.42 7.73 7.84
C ARG A 364 17.26 8.55 6.87
N ALA A 365 16.78 8.78 5.65
CA ALA A 365 17.44 9.62 4.67
C ALA A 365 16.45 10.21 3.67
N ASP A 366 16.82 11.34 3.10
CA ASP A 366 16.14 12.02 2.00
C ASP A 366 16.94 11.86 0.70
N PHE A 367 16.28 12.07 -0.43
CA PHE A 367 16.86 11.99 -1.76
C PHE A 367 16.76 13.30 -2.52
N VAL A 368 17.79 13.57 -3.29
CA VAL A 368 17.79 14.56 -4.35
C VAL A 368 18.28 13.87 -5.63
N THR A 369 17.57 14.03 -6.72
CA THR A 369 17.92 13.45 -8.03
C THR A 369 19.24 14.04 -8.56
N SER A 370 19.80 13.44 -9.60
CA SER A 370 21.00 13.99 -10.27
C SER A 370 20.79 15.41 -10.80
N GLY A 371 19.58 15.75 -11.19
CA GLY A 371 19.17 17.09 -11.61
C GLY A 371 18.91 18.08 -10.46
N GLY A 372 19.13 17.68 -9.20
CA GLY A 372 18.92 18.54 -8.04
C GLY A 372 17.47 18.66 -7.58
N VAL A 373 16.59 17.76 -8.00
CA VAL A 373 15.16 17.78 -7.64
C VAL A 373 14.91 16.93 -6.41
N ARG A 374 14.24 17.50 -5.41
CA ARG A 374 13.69 16.77 -4.27
C ARG A 374 12.28 16.29 -4.60
N LEU A 375 12.08 14.97 -4.62
CA LEU A 375 10.80 14.35 -5.01
C LEU A 375 9.81 14.21 -3.84
N GLU A 376 10.27 14.24 -2.60
CA GLU A 376 9.39 14.13 -1.43
C GLU A 376 8.32 15.20 -1.44
N LYS A 377 7.04 14.80 -1.27
CA LYS A 377 5.82 15.60 -1.39
C LYS A 377 5.58 16.22 -2.79
N ARG A 378 6.46 15.95 -3.73
CA ARG A 378 6.38 16.48 -5.09
C ARG A 378 6.00 15.41 -6.11
N GLY A 379 6.59 14.23 -6.02
CA GLY A 379 6.44 13.15 -7.00
C GLY A 379 7.09 13.45 -8.35
N VAL A 380 7.00 12.47 -9.23
CA VAL A 380 7.43 12.56 -10.63
C VAL A 380 6.25 13.04 -11.47
N THR A 381 6.47 14.07 -12.27
CA THR A 381 5.49 14.49 -13.28
C THR A 381 5.81 13.73 -14.57
N PRO A 382 4.84 12.98 -15.15
CA PRO A 382 5.10 12.26 -16.39
C PRO A 382 5.34 13.23 -17.56
N ASP A 383 6.12 12.79 -18.55
CA ASP A 383 6.34 13.52 -19.80
C ASP A 383 5.07 13.58 -20.62
N ILE A 384 4.26 12.51 -20.57
CA ILE A 384 2.97 12.42 -21.25
C ILE A 384 1.90 12.02 -20.23
N ALA A 385 0.98 12.95 -19.97
CA ALA A 385 -0.16 12.67 -19.12
C ALA A 385 -1.18 11.76 -19.83
N ALA A 386 -1.42 10.59 -19.26
CA ALA A 386 -2.35 9.60 -19.80
C ALA A 386 -3.09 8.88 -18.66
N PRO A 387 -3.97 9.57 -17.91
CA PRO A 387 -4.68 8.98 -16.79
C PRO A 387 -5.65 7.90 -17.26
N ARG A 388 -5.89 6.91 -16.40
CA ARG A 388 -6.83 5.83 -16.65
C ARG A 388 -8.03 5.93 -15.72
N THR A 389 -9.21 6.14 -16.26
CA THR A 389 -10.45 6.21 -15.48
C THR A 389 -10.80 4.84 -14.86
N VAL A 390 -11.62 4.86 -13.80
CA VAL A 390 -12.14 3.63 -13.18
C VAL A 390 -12.94 2.82 -14.20
N ALA A 391 -13.74 3.47 -15.06
CA ALA A 391 -14.52 2.80 -16.11
C ALA A 391 -13.62 2.05 -17.10
N GLN A 392 -12.54 2.68 -17.57
CA GLN A 392 -11.55 2.04 -18.46
C GLN A 392 -10.86 0.86 -17.77
N ARG A 393 -10.48 1.00 -16.50
CA ARG A 393 -9.90 -0.10 -15.72
C ARG A 393 -10.85 -1.31 -15.62
N ARG A 394 -12.13 -1.08 -15.40
CA ARG A 394 -13.16 -2.13 -15.36
C ARG A 394 -13.38 -2.79 -16.73
N ALA A 395 -13.33 -2.00 -17.81
CA ALA A 395 -13.45 -2.51 -19.17
C ALA A 395 -12.20 -3.27 -19.64
N GLY A 396 -11.08 -3.20 -18.91
CA GLY A 396 -9.80 -3.77 -19.33
C GLY A 396 -9.04 -2.91 -20.34
N ASP A 397 -9.53 -1.69 -20.63
CA ASP A 397 -8.86 -0.76 -21.52
C ASP A 397 -7.61 -0.18 -20.85
N ASP A 398 -6.53 -0.02 -21.59
CA ASP A 398 -5.29 0.55 -21.11
C ASP A 398 -4.76 1.69 -21.98
N PRO A 399 -5.41 2.86 -21.96
CA PRO A 399 -4.99 4.01 -22.76
C PRO A 399 -3.60 4.52 -22.36
N THR A 400 -3.16 4.32 -21.12
CA THR A 400 -1.81 4.68 -20.67
C THR A 400 -0.75 3.86 -21.40
N LEU A 401 -0.93 2.55 -21.49
CA LEU A 401 -0.04 1.65 -22.22
C LEU A 401 -0.06 1.95 -23.73
N GLU A 402 -1.24 2.15 -24.30
CA GLU A 402 -1.36 2.50 -25.74
C GLU A 402 -0.67 3.83 -26.06
N THR A 403 -0.78 4.83 -25.17
CA THR A 403 -0.08 6.11 -25.31
C THR A 403 1.43 5.94 -25.25
N ALA A 404 1.95 5.10 -24.35
CA ALA A 404 3.37 4.82 -24.24
C ALA A 404 3.91 4.15 -25.51
N ILE A 405 3.23 3.14 -26.02
CA ILE A 405 3.60 2.45 -27.27
C ILE A 405 3.57 3.42 -28.46
N ALA A 406 2.55 4.28 -28.53
CA ALA A 406 2.45 5.27 -29.60
C ALA A 406 3.61 6.30 -29.56
N ALA A 407 4.03 6.70 -28.35
CA ALA A 407 5.14 7.62 -28.15
C ALA A 407 6.48 7.00 -28.58
N LEU A 408 6.77 5.75 -28.17
CA LEU A 408 7.96 5.02 -28.58
C LEU A 408 8.07 4.91 -30.11
N ARG A 409 7.00 4.50 -30.76
CA ARG A 409 6.92 4.43 -32.23
C ARG A 409 7.06 5.79 -32.94
N ALA A 410 6.69 6.89 -32.29
CA ALA A 410 6.86 8.24 -32.83
C ALA A 410 8.32 8.68 -32.77
N GLU A 411 9.03 8.38 -31.68
CA GLU A 411 10.48 8.65 -31.54
C GLU A 411 11.31 7.84 -32.54
N GLU A 412 11.00 6.56 -32.72
CA GLU A 412 11.64 5.72 -33.73
C GLU A 412 11.49 6.32 -35.14
N ARG A 413 10.29 6.73 -35.52
CA ARG A 413 10.03 7.38 -36.83
C ARG A 413 10.77 8.71 -36.96
N ALA A 414 10.86 9.52 -35.90
CA ALA A 414 11.58 10.77 -35.93
C ALA A 414 13.09 10.57 -36.15
N ARG A 415 13.67 9.55 -35.52
CA ARG A 415 15.09 9.18 -35.73
C ARG A 415 15.34 8.66 -37.15
N ALA A 416 14.47 7.82 -37.66
CA ALA A 416 14.56 7.28 -39.03
C ALA A 416 14.43 8.34 -40.12
N SER A 417 13.71 9.43 -39.84
CA SER A 417 13.50 10.56 -40.75
C SER A 417 14.59 11.64 -40.69
N THR A 418 15.47 11.60 -39.69
CA THR A 418 16.58 12.55 -39.58
C THR A 418 17.74 12.01 -40.46
N PRO A 419 18.08 12.69 -41.59
CA PRO A 419 19.20 12.22 -42.42
C PRO A 419 20.48 12.26 -41.60
N ALA A 420 21.28 11.18 -41.65
CA ALA A 420 22.60 11.17 -41.11
C ALA A 420 23.36 12.38 -41.70
N SER A 421 23.52 13.44 -40.92
CA SER A 421 24.36 14.56 -41.29
C SER A 421 25.77 14.01 -41.45
N GLY A 422 26.16 13.84 -42.73
CA GLY A 422 27.46 13.29 -43.12
C GLY A 422 28.60 14.10 -42.50
N LEU A 423 29.50 13.36 -41.90
CA LEU A 423 30.87 13.81 -41.61
C LEU A 423 31.68 13.91 -42.88
#